data_53962082d8785528ded7e63e944aae32
#
_entry.id   53962082d8785528ded7e63e944aae32
#
_cell.length_a   1.000
_cell.length_b   1.000
_cell.length_c   1.000
_cell.angle_alpha   90.00
_cell.angle_beta   90.00
_cell.angle_gamma   90.00
#
_symmetry.space_group_name_H-M   'P 1'
#
loop_
_entity.id
_entity.type
_entity.pdbx_description
1 polymer ?
#
loop_
_entity_poly.entity_id
_entity_poly.type
_entity_poly.pdbx_seq_one_letter_code
_entity_poly.pdbx_strand_id
1 'polypeptide(L)'
;MISNNILSIKIKTPQDILLQTAARVKARRLELNLTQEGLAVRAGLKLPTYRRFERTGEISWRGLLQIGFALNALQDFDGLFAQRQYQSIDEILNATTVHRKRGRNG
;
A
#
# COMPACT_ATOMS: atom_id res chain seq x y z
N MET A 1 -11.75 -6.84 22.95
CA MET A 1 -10.43 -6.58 22.34
C MET A 1 -10.15 -7.52 21.18
N ILE A 2 -10.06 -8.80 21.46
CA ILE A 2 -9.77 -9.78 20.40
C ILE A 2 -10.86 -9.79 19.35
N SER A 3 -12.12 -9.71 19.78
CA SER A 3 -13.23 -9.70 18.83
C SER A 3 -13.20 -8.47 17.94
N ASN A 4 -12.79 -7.32 18.49
CA ASN A 4 -12.66 -6.11 17.69
C ASN A 4 -11.58 -6.25 16.64
N ASN A 5 -10.46 -6.88 16.99
CA ASN A 5 -9.39 -7.10 16.03
C ASN A 5 -9.83 -8.02 14.91
N ILE A 6 -10.58 -9.06 15.26
CA ILE A 6 -11.09 -9.99 14.26
C ILE A 6 -12.05 -9.29 13.32
N LEU A 7 -12.92 -8.46 13.85
CA LEU A 7 -13.86 -7.70 13.02
C LEU A 7 -13.14 -6.75 12.10
N SER A 8 -12.10 -6.08 12.59
CA SER A 8 -11.31 -5.16 11.78
C SER A 8 -10.65 -5.88 10.61
N ILE A 9 -10.15 -7.09 10.85
CA ILE A 9 -9.52 -7.85 9.79
C ILE A 9 -10.54 -8.22 8.71
N LYS A 10 -11.75 -8.55 9.11
CA LYS A 10 -12.76 -9.02 8.17
C LYS A 10 -13.42 -7.91 7.37
N ILE A 11 -13.50 -6.70 7.94
CA ILE A 11 -14.31 -5.63 7.36
C ILE A 11 -13.44 -4.41 7.10
N LYS A 12 -12.51 -4.54 6.16
CA LYS A 12 -11.73 -3.40 5.74
C LYS A 12 -12.40 -2.71 4.58
N THR A 13 -12.60 -1.42 4.73
CA THR A 13 -13.16 -0.58 3.68
C THR A 13 -12.04 0.17 3.01
N PRO A 14 -12.30 0.72 1.80
CA PRO A 14 -11.31 1.60 1.17
C PRO A 14 -10.91 2.75 2.09
N GLN A 15 -11.86 3.32 2.82
CA GLN A 15 -11.56 4.40 3.75
C GLN A 15 -10.57 3.97 4.82
N ASP A 16 -10.74 2.76 5.34
CA ASP A 16 -9.81 2.24 6.34
C ASP A 16 -8.40 2.14 5.79
N ILE A 17 -8.28 1.71 4.53
CA ILE A 17 -6.97 1.58 3.90
C ILE A 17 -6.33 2.95 3.68
N LEU A 18 -7.12 3.93 3.27
CA LEU A 18 -6.62 5.28 3.09
C LEU A 18 -6.03 5.82 4.40
N LEU A 19 -6.79 5.72 5.48
CA LEU A 19 -6.35 6.24 6.77
C LEU A 19 -5.18 5.46 7.33
N GLN A 20 -5.20 4.16 7.16
CA GLN A 20 -4.12 3.29 7.62
C GLN A 20 -2.82 3.61 6.90
N THR A 21 -2.90 3.79 5.58
CA THR A 21 -1.73 4.11 4.77
C THR A 21 -1.15 5.47 5.18
N ALA A 22 -2.01 6.46 5.36
CA ALA A 22 -1.57 7.77 5.79
C ALA A 22 -0.88 7.71 7.15
N ALA A 23 -1.43 6.92 8.07
CA ALA A 23 -0.83 6.78 9.40
C ALA A 23 0.54 6.12 9.34
N ARG A 24 0.69 5.13 8.47
CA ARG A 24 1.98 4.44 8.29
C ARG A 24 3.02 5.36 7.67
N VAL A 25 2.61 6.17 6.71
CA VAL A 25 3.52 7.14 6.11
C VAL A 25 3.96 8.16 7.16
N LYS A 26 3.02 8.64 7.96
CA LYS A 26 3.36 9.58 9.02
C LYS A 26 4.37 8.97 10.00
N ALA A 27 4.17 7.71 10.37
CA ALA A 27 5.08 7.04 11.28
C ALA A 27 6.50 6.95 10.67
N ARG A 28 6.59 6.60 9.39
CA ARG A 28 7.88 6.54 8.72
C ARG A 28 8.53 7.91 8.65
N ARG A 29 7.74 8.92 8.35
CA ARG A 29 8.24 10.30 8.31
C ARG A 29 8.87 10.68 9.64
N LEU A 30 8.17 10.38 10.73
CA LEU A 30 8.65 10.73 12.06
C LEU A 30 9.91 9.94 12.43
N GLU A 31 9.98 8.67 12.05
CA GLU A 31 11.18 7.88 12.28
C GLU A 31 12.40 8.49 11.60
N LEU A 32 12.20 9.13 10.46
CA LEU A 32 13.27 9.76 9.71
C LEU A 32 13.51 11.21 10.14
N ASN A 33 12.83 11.65 11.17
CA ASN A 33 12.95 13.02 11.70
C ASN A 33 12.63 14.08 10.64
N LEU A 34 11.67 13.78 9.78
CA LEU A 34 11.25 14.71 8.74
C LEU A 34 10.01 15.44 9.16
N THR A 35 9.97 16.74 8.86
CA THR A 35 8.74 17.51 8.98
C THR A 35 7.83 17.20 7.79
N GLN A 36 6.57 17.60 7.90
CA GLN A 36 5.65 17.47 6.76
C GLN A 36 6.20 18.21 5.55
N GLU A 37 6.70 19.41 5.76
CA GLU A 37 7.30 20.18 4.67
C GLU A 37 8.50 19.45 4.10
N GLY A 38 9.35 18.91 4.94
CA GLY A 38 10.54 18.19 4.49
C GLY A 38 10.21 17.02 3.61
N LEU A 39 9.23 16.23 3.99
CA LEU A 39 8.84 15.10 3.16
C LEU A 39 8.14 15.57 1.87
N ALA A 40 7.29 16.58 1.98
CA ALA A 40 6.62 17.11 0.79
C ALA A 40 7.64 17.57 -0.26
N VAL A 41 8.68 18.29 0.17
CA VAL A 41 9.72 18.74 -0.74
C VAL A 41 10.42 17.55 -1.39
N ARG A 42 10.80 16.56 -0.60
CA ARG A 42 11.49 15.38 -1.14
C ARG A 42 10.62 14.59 -2.11
N ALA A 43 9.32 14.59 -1.86
CA ALA A 43 8.39 13.86 -2.72
C ALA A 43 7.95 14.69 -3.92
N GLY A 44 8.35 15.95 -4.01
CA GLY A 44 7.93 16.81 -5.09
C GLY A 44 6.45 17.16 -5.01
N LEU A 45 5.92 17.25 -3.80
CA LEU A 45 4.51 17.57 -3.56
C LEU A 45 4.38 18.92 -2.91
N LYS A 46 3.27 19.58 -3.18
CA LYS A 46 2.94 20.81 -2.46
C LYS A 46 2.59 20.46 -1.03
N LEU A 47 2.97 21.33 -0.09
CA LEU A 47 2.71 21.08 1.32
C LEU A 47 1.23 20.87 1.64
N PRO A 48 0.30 21.70 1.13
CA PRO A 48 -1.12 21.45 1.40
C PRO A 48 -1.59 20.09 0.91
N THR A 49 -1.09 19.62 -0.23
CA THR A 49 -1.41 18.30 -0.75
C THR A 49 -0.95 17.21 0.21
N TYR A 50 0.28 17.33 0.68
CA TYR A 50 0.81 16.33 1.61
C TYR A 50 0.05 16.37 2.95
N ARG A 51 -0.24 17.55 3.48
CA ARG A 51 -0.96 17.67 4.73
C ARG A 51 -2.36 17.05 4.64
N ARG A 52 -3.03 17.28 3.51
CA ARG A 52 -4.34 16.67 3.30
C ARG A 52 -4.23 15.15 3.29
N PHE A 53 -3.19 14.63 2.65
CA PHE A 53 -2.97 13.19 2.64
C PHE A 53 -2.82 12.63 4.05
N GLU A 54 -2.01 13.23 4.90
CA GLU A 54 -1.85 12.71 6.25
C GLU A 54 -3.15 12.76 7.05
N ARG A 55 -3.99 13.74 6.77
CA ARG A 55 -5.23 13.91 7.49
C ARG A 55 -6.34 12.98 6.98
N THR A 56 -6.42 12.77 5.69
CA THR A 56 -7.54 12.07 5.07
C THR A 56 -7.17 10.78 4.36
N GLY A 57 -5.91 10.58 4.04
CA GLY A 57 -5.47 9.48 3.21
C GLY A 57 -5.64 9.73 1.72
N GLU A 58 -6.21 10.87 1.33
CA GLU A 58 -6.51 11.13 -0.06
C GLU A 58 -5.35 11.76 -0.79
N ILE A 59 -4.98 11.14 -1.89
CA ILE A 59 -3.88 11.59 -2.73
C ILE A 59 -3.99 10.84 -4.05
N SER A 60 -3.41 11.39 -5.11
CA SER A 60 -3.34 10.66 -6.37
C SER A 60 -2.42 9.46 -6.24
N TRP A 61 -2.65 8.46 -7.10
CA TRP A 61 -1.76 7.30 -7.13
C TRP A 61 -0.31 7.73 -7.37
N ARG A 62 -0.10 8.65 -8.31
CA ARG A 62 1.25 9.15 -8.58
C ARG A 62 1.84 9.82 -7.34
N GLY A 63 1.06 10.61 -6.64
CA GLY A 63 1.54 11.26 -5.42
C GLY A 63 1.96 10.27 -4.37
N LEU A 64 1.20 9.19 -4.20
CA LEU A 64 1.57 8.16 -3.25
C LEU A 64 2.88 7.48 -3.63
N LEU A 65 3.08 7.22 -4.92
CA LEU A 65 4.35 6.66 -5.39
C LEU A 65 5.51 7.62 -5.15
N GLN A 66 5.28 8.91 -5.33
CA GLN A 66 6.32 9.91 -5.05
C GLN A 66 6.70 9.91 -3.56
N ILE A 67 5.72 9.76 -2.68
CA ILE A 67 5.98 9.62 -1.25
C ILE A 67 6.80 8.36 -0.99
N GLY A 68 6.40 7.25 -1.58
CA GLY A 68 7.13 6.00 -1.42
C GLY A 68 8.57 6.10 -1.89
N PHE A 69 8.79 6.78 -3.00
CA PHE A 69 10.14 6.99 -3.50
C PHE A 69 10.96 7.83 -2.52
N ALA A 70 10.35 8.90 -2.01
CA ALA A 70 11.03 9.78 -1.05
C ALA A 70 11.38 9.06 0.25
N LEU A 71 10.59 8.09 0.65
CA LEU A 71 10.83 7.30 1.85
C LEU A 71 11.69 6.06 1.58
N ASN A 72 12.14 5.89 0.35
CA ASN A 72 12.89 4.70 -0.07
C ASN A 72 12.07 3.43 0.17
N ALA A 73 10.80 3.47 -0.17
CA ALA A 73 9.86 2.41 0.12
C ALA A 73 9.05 1.98 -1.11
N LEU A 74 9.59 2.19 -2.32
CA LEU A 74 8.87 1.78 -3.53
C LEU A 74 8.64 0.28 -3.57
N GLN A 75 9.51 -0.50 -2.97
CA GLN A 75 9.33 -1.94 -2.95
C GLN A 75 8.06 -2.37 -2.21
N ASP A 76 7.50 -1.51 -1.39
CA ASP A 76 6.25 -1.83 -0.70
C ASP A 76 5.09 -1.97 -1.69
N PHE A 77 5.24 -1.46 -2.91
CA PHE A 77 4.20 -1.52 -3.93
C PHE A 77 4.32 -2.72 -4.86
N ASP A 78 5.40 -3.50 -4.74
CA ASP A 78 5.68 -4.59 -5.68
C ASP A 78 4.59 -5.64 -5.74
N GLY A 79 3.91 -5.90 -4.63
CA GLY A 79 2.90 -6.93 -4.58
C GLY A 79 1.48 -6.50 -4.86
N LEU A 80 1.28 -5.21 -5.21
CA LEU A 80 -0.07 -4.71 -5.43
C LEU A 80 -0.71 -5.37 -6.65
N PHE A 81 -1.85 -6.02 -6.43
CA PHE A 81 -2.61 -6.71 -7.46
C PHE A 81 -1.81 -7.74 -8.23
N ALA A 82 -0.67 -8.16 -7.68
CA ALA A 82 0.10 -9.23 -8.28
C ALA A 82 -0.65 -10.55 -8.12
N GLN A 83 -0.31 -11.50 -8.96
CA GLN A 83 -0.91 -12.82 -8.87
C GLN A 83 -0.68 -13.41 -7.48
N ARG A 84 -1.71 -14.06 -6.94
CA ARG A 84 -1.63 -14.59 -5.59
C ARG A 84 -0.52 -15.62 -5.46
N GLN A 85 0.12 -15.59 -4.30
CA GLN A 85 1.09 -16.61 -3.93
C GLN A 85 0.34 -17.89 -3.57
N TYR A 86 0.95 -19.04 -3.87
CA TYR A 86 0.36 -20.33 -3.54
C TYR A 86 0.84 -20.77 -2.18
N GLN A 87 -0.05 -21.42 -1.43
CA GLN A 87 0.27 -21.79 -0.06
C GLN A 87 0.50 -23.28 0.14
N SER A 88 0.13 -24.11 -0.82
CA SER A 88 0.31 -25.55 -0.74
C SER A 88 0.82 -26.09 -2.06
N ILE A 89 1.43 -27.28 -1.97
CA ILE A 89 1.93 -27.93 -3.18
C ILE A 89 0.79 -28.27 -4.13
N ASP A 90 -0.33 -28.69 -3.58
CA ASP A 90 -1.50 -29.02 -4.41
C ASP A 90 -2.00 -27.80 -5.15
N GLU A 91 -2.06 -26.67 -4.47
CA GLU A 91 -2.46 -25.42 -5.12
C GLU A 91 -1.49 -25.03 -6.22
N ILE A 92 -0.20 -25.19 -5.96
CA ILE A 92 0.82 -24.87 -6.94
C ILE A 92 0.67 -25.73 -8.18
N LEU A 93 0.49 -27.04 -8.00
CA LEU A 93 0.34 -27.96 -9.11
C LEU A 93 -0.91 -27.67 -9.91
N ASN A 94 -2.04 -27.50 -9.24
CA ASN A 94 -3.31 -27.20 -9.91
C ASN A 94 -3.25 -25.86 -10.61
N ALA A 95 -2.69 -24.86 -9.98
CA ALA A 95 -2.60 -23.53 -10.56
C ALA A 95 -1.68 -23.54 -11.79
N THR A 96 -0.60 -24.29 -11.73
CA THR A 96 0.31 -24.39 -12.88
C THR A 96 -0.40 -24.96 -14.09
N THR A 97 -1.20 -26.01 -13.89
CA THR A 97 -1.95 -26.60 -14.97
C THR A 97 -2.96 -25.64 -15.57
N VAL A 98 -3.71 -24.98 -14.71
CA VAL A 98 -4.71 -24.00 -15.15
C VAL A 98 -4.04 -22.84 -15.87
N HIS A 99 -2.94 -22.40 -15.34
CA HIS A 99 -2.22 -21.26 -15.90
C HIS A 99 -1.74 -21.55 -17.31
N ARG A 100 -1.26 -22.75 -17.57
CA ARG A 100 -0.82 -23.12 -18.91
C ARG A 100 -1.98 -23.05 -19.91
N LYS A 101 -3.13 -23.53 -19.53
CA LYS A 101 -4.29 -23.48 -20.39
C LYS A 101 -4.67 -22.05 -20.73
N ARG A 102 -4.63 -21.18 -19.76
CA ARG A 102 -4.93 -19.77 -19.97
C ARG A 102 -3.91 -19.12 -20.89
N GLY A 103 -2.66 -19.47 -20.70
CA GLY A 103 -1.60 -18.92 -21.53
C GLY A 103 -1.80 -19.21 -23.00
N ARG A 104 -2.32 -20.38 -23.33
CA ARG A 104 -2.57 -20.73 -24.73
C ARG A 104 -3.75 -19.97 -25.31
N ASN A 105 -4.70 -19.64 -24.49
CA ASN A 105 -5.92 -18.96 -24.94
C ASN A 105 -5.78 -17.45 -24.96
N GLY A 106 -4.77 -16.95 -24.26
CA GLY A 106 -4.59 -15.51 -24.14
C GLY A 106 -3.54 -14.94 -25.10
#